data_eedd005514d4308b88170c21d77c56cf
#
_entry.id   eedd005514d4308b88170c21d77c56cf
#
_cell.length_a   1.000
_cell.length_b   1.000
_cell.length_c   1.000
_cell.angle_alpha   90.00
_cell.angle_beta   90.00
_cell.angle_gamma   90.00
#
_symmetry.space_group_name_H-M   'P 1'
#
loop_
_entity.id
_entity.type
_entity.pdbx_description
1 polymer ?
#
loop_
_entity_poly.entity_id
_entity_poly.type
_entity_poly.pdbx_seq_one_letter_code
_entity_poly.pdbx_strand_id
1 'polypeptide(L)'
;MRVLVTGATGFLGRNLCPYLVERGYRVRALVRPTADWRFLADHEVEIAWGDVQDPASVRAAVEGCEAVIHAAGYFRFWGPRERYWGVNVEGTRHMVQAAQAAGVRRFVHISTVAVIGRPRPGTVIDETYPCQPVDEYQRTKLEGERIVQEAVQGGLPAIILRPGAFYGPWGRYAFNRLFFEDFLRGLRLQVHGGRRYTFPVFVPDLCRVIEAALHRGRVGEIYNVADRSRQHAEIYEIVARVAGVPAWRINVPAFPMLALAWVWTKLADLTGQEPYYPLALASYVFYDWRISSEKARRELGFEPTPFEEGVRQTLEWYWAQGILPSPRWGVARGR
;
A
#
# COMPACT_ATOMS: atom_id res chain seq x y z
N MET A 1 7.06 -24.05 -1.13
CA MET A 1 6.34 -23.53 0.05
C MET A 1 4.93 -23.12 -0.38
N ARG A 2 3.90 -23.57 0.34
CA ARG A 2 2.51 -23.09 0.13
C ARG A 2 2.28 -21.84 0.98
N VAL A 3 1.86 -20.76 0.33
CA VAL A 3 1.70 -19.45 0.95
C VAL A 3 0.25 -18.97 0.79
N LEU A 4 -0.41 -18.63 1.90
CA LEU A 4 -1.69 -17.93 1.85
C LEU A 4 -1.45 -16.43 1.68
N VAL A 5 -2.12 -15.82 0.70
CA VAL A 5 -2.15 -14.37 0.50
C VAL A 5 -3.56 -13.86 0.73
N THR A 6 -3.76 -12.97 1.68
CA THR A 6 -5.01 -12.21 1.82
C THR A 6 -4.88 -10.86 1.14
N GLY A 7 -6.00 -10.27 0.72
CA GLY A 7 -5.97 -9.05 -0.09
C GLY A 7 -5.46 -9.27 -1.52
N ALA A 8 -5.48 -10.49 -2.01
CA ALA A 8 -4.96 -10.92 -3.31
C ALA A 8 -5.58 -10.16 -4.50
N THR A 9 -6.82 -9.73 -4.41
CA THR A 9 -7.52 -8.96 -5.45
C THR A 9 -7.28 -7.45 -5.38
N GLY A 10 -6.55 -6.99 -4.35
CA GLY A 10 -6.18 -5.58 -4.17
C GLY A 10 -4.95 -5.18 -4.98
N PHE A 11 -4.55 -3.91 -4.87
CA PHE A 11 -3.41 -3.35 -5.60
C PHE A 11 -2.12 -4.16 -5.38
N LEU A 12 -1.74 -4.40 -4.12
CA LEU A 12 -0.56 -5.21 -3.81
C LEU A 12 -0.73 -6.66 -4.27
N GLY A 13 -1.88 -7.27 -4.00
CA GLY A 13 -2.13 -8.68 -4.33
C GLY A 13 -2.07 -8.99 -5.83
N ARG A 14 -2.53 -8.05 -6.67
CA ARG A 14 -2.46 -8.18 -8.14
C ARG A 14 -1.02 -8.20 -8.68
N ASN A 15 -0.07 -7.64 -7.96
CA ASN A 15 1.35 -7.70 -8.28
C ASN A 15 2.04 -8.88 -7.57
N LEU A 16 1.66 -9.14 -6.32
CA LEU A 16 2.33 -10.12 -5.46
C LEU A 16 2.02 -11.58 -5.84
N CYS A 17 0.75 -11.90 -6.14
CA CYS A 17 0.38 -13.28 -6.42
C CYS A 17 1.09 -13.82 -7.68
N PRO A 18 1.06 -13.15 -8.85
CA PRO A 18 1.83 -13.58 -10.01
C PRO A 18 3.33 -13.67 -9.73
N TYR A 19 3.89 -12.65 -9.06
CA TYR A 19 5.30 -12.62 -8.69
C TYR A 19 5.72 -13.85 -7.88
N LEU A 20 4.93 -14.26 -6.89
CA LEU A 20 5.23 -15.44 -6.08
C LEU A 20 5.11 -16.75 -6.87
N VAL A 21 4.11 -16.86 -7.75
CA VAL A 21 3.96 -18.05 -8.61
C VAL A 21 5.15 -18.20 -9.54
N GLU A 22 5.59 -17.12 -10.19
CA GLU A 22 6.80 -17.10 -11.05
C GLU A 22 8.08 -17.52 -10.28
N ARG A 23 8.10 -17.36 -8.96
CA ARG A 23 9.19 -17.79 -8.06
C ARG A 23 9.01 -19.20 -7.51
N GLY A 24 8.01 -19.95 -7.99
CA GLY A 24 7.78 -21.35 -7.62
C GLY A 24 7.04 -21.56 -6.29
N TYR A 25 6.40 -20.53 -5.75
CA TYR A 25 5.51 -20.69 -4.60
C TYR A 25 4.15 -21.25 -5.04
N ARG A 26 3.58 -22.11 -4.20
CA ARG A 26 2.17 -22.50 -4.33
C ARG A 26 1.31 -21.46 -3.62
N VAL A 27 0.74 -20.55 -4.39
CA VAL A 27 -0.04 -19.44 -3.85
C VAL A 27 -1.49 -19.84 -3.67
N ARG A 28 -2.02 -19.71 -2.45
CA ARG A 28 -3.44 -19.73 -2.14
C ARG A 28 -3.90 -18.31 -1.84
N ALA A 29 -4.97 -17.85 -2.46
CA ALA A 29 -5.55 -16.52 -2.25
C ALA A 29 -6.88 -16.64 -1.49
N LEU A 30 -7.01 -15.94 -0.36
CA LEU A 30 -8.31 -15.73 0.28
C LEU A 30 -9.07 -14.65 -0.47
N VAL A 31 -10.19 -15.01 -1.08
CA VAL A 31 -10.92 -14.16 -2.04
C VAL A 31 -12.39 -14.09 -1.65
N ARG A 32 -12.93 -12.89 -1.55
CA ARG A 32 -14.36 -12.69 -1.33
C ARG A 32 -15.15 -13.03 -2.58
N PRO A 33 -16.32 -13.66 -2.49
CA PRO A 33 -17.16 -13.98 -3.65
C PRO A 33 -17.52 -12.78 -4.53
N THR A 34 -17.56 -11.57 -3.92
CA THR A 34 -17.90 -10.31 -4.61
C THR A 34 -16.70 -9.60 -5.24
N ALA A 35 -15.47 -10.14 -5.07
CA ALA A 35 -14.27 -9.50 -5.60
C ALA A 35 -14.04 -9.87 -7.08
N ASP A 36 -13.39 -8.98 -7.82
CA ASP A 36 -12.88 -9.29 -9.16
C ASP A 36 -11.60 -10.12 -9.05
N TRP A 37 -11.72 -11.42 -9.23
CA TRP A 37 -10.68 -12.42 -9.00
C TRP A 37 -10.17 -13.08 -10.28
N ARG A 38 -10.83 -12.88 -11.43
CA ARG A 38 -10.59 -13.64 -12.67
C ARG A 38 -9.12 -13.65 -13.09
N PHE A 39 -8.42 -12.55 -12.91
CA PHE A 39 -6.99 -12.45 -13.24
C PHE A 39 -6.12 -13.46 -12.45
N LEU A 40 -6.55 -13.93 -11.27
CA LEU A 40 -5.80 -14.92 -10.49
C LEU A 40 -5.83 -16.31 -11.15
N ALA A 41 -6.89 -16.62 -11.92
CA ALA A 41 -6.99 -17.88 -12.64
C ALA A 41 -5.93 -18.00 -13.75
N ASP A 42 -5.51 -16.86 -14.32
CA ASP A 42 -4.50 -16.83 -15.37
C ASP A 42 -3.08 -17.08 -14.83
N HIS A 43 -2.93 -17.14 -13.50
CA HIS A 43 -1.65 -17.24 -12.80
C HIS A 43 -1.52 -18.47 -11.89
N GLU A 44 -2.28 -19.52 -12.11
CA GLU A 44 -2.21 -20.78 -11.33
C GLU A 44 -2.36 -20.57 -9.80
N VAL A 45 -3.15 -19.58 -9.38
CA VAL A 45 -3.40 -19.28 -7.96
C VAL A 45 -4.60 -20.10 -7.47
N GLU A 46 -4.41 -20.86 -6.38
CA GLU A 46 -5.49 -21.58 -5.70
C GLU A 46 -6.42 -20.58 -5.01
N ILE A 47 -7.73 -20.66 -5.27
CA ILE A 47 -8.72 -19.78 -4.67
C ILE A 47 -9.36 -20.45 -3.45
N ALA A 48 -9.21 -19.80 -2.29
CA ALA A 48 -9.98 -20.07 -1.08
C ALA A 48 -11.06 -18.99 -0.94
N TRP A 49 -12.32 -19.40 -1.01
CA TRP A 49 -13.44 -18.46 -0.88
C TRP A 49 -13.67 -18.10 0.57
N GLY A 50 -13.74 -16.80 0.88
CA GLY A 50 -14.00 -16.33 2.25
C GLY A 50 -13.71 -14.85 2.44
N ASP A 51 -13.92 -14.38 3.65
CA ASP A 51 -13.62 -13.02 4.11
C ASP A 51 -12.77 -13.09 5.39
N VAL A 52 -11.82 -12.19 5.56
CA VAL A 52 -11.02 -12.08 6.80
C VAL A 52 -11.89 -11.81 8.03
N GLN A 53 -13.10 -11.29 7.85
CA GLN A 53 -14.07 -11.07 8.93
C GLN A 53 -14.80 -12.34 9.34
N ASP A 54 -14.73 -13.43 8.55
CA ASP A 54 -15.31 -14.73 8.89
C ASP A 54 -14.21 -15.69 9.40
N PRO A 55 -14.16 -15.99 10.71
CA PRO A 55 -13.14 -16.84 11.28
C PRO A 55 -13.17 -18.29 10.75
N ALA A 56 -14.30 -18.77 10.27
CA ALA A 56 -14.41 -20.13 9.72
C ALA A 56 -13.72 -20.20 8.35
N SER A 57 -13.99 -19.26 7.46
CA SER A 57 -13.33 -19.19 6.15
C SER A 57 -11.83 -18.92 6.28
N VAL A 58 -11.42 -18.12 7.27
CA VAL A 58 -10.00 -17.86 7.55
C VAL A 58 -9.29 -19.12 7.97
N ARG A 59 -9.85 -19.93 8.90
CA ARG A 59 -9.25 -21.22 9.31
C ARG A 59 -9.11 -22.17 8.14
N ALA A 60 -10.15 -22.34 7.34
CA ALA A 60 -10.10 -23.20 6.15
C ALA A 60 -9.05 -22.74 5.12
N ALA A 61 -8.89 -21.43 4.96
CA ALA A 61 -7.91 -20.87 4.02
C ALA A 61 -6.45 -21.09 4.48
N VAL A 62 -6.18 -21.02 5.78
CA VAL A 62 -4.84 -21.20 6.38
C VAL A 62 -4.42 -22.67 6.41
N GLU A 63 -5.37 -23.60 6.46
CA GLU A 63 -5.10 -25.05 6.59
C GLU A 63 -4.16 -25.55 5.48
N GLY A 64 -3.07 -26.21 5.91
CA GLY A 64 -2.04 -26.75 5.02
C GLY A 64 -1.12 -25.71 4.37
N CYS A 65 -1.20 -24.43 4.78
CA CYS A 65 -0.24 -23.40 4.38
C CYS A 65 0.97 -23.38 5.33
N GLU A 66 2.16 -23.19 4.74
CA GLU A 66 3.40 -23.07 5.51
C GLU A 66 3.68 -21.61 5.93
N ALA A 67 3.15 -20.67 5.17
CA ALA A 67 3.29 -19.24 5.46
C ALA A 67 2.02 -18.46 5.14
N VAL A 68 1.87 -17.30 5.78
CA VAL A 68 0.78 -16.34 5.55
C VAL A 68 1.36 -14.97 5.23
N ILE A 69 0.88 -14.35 4.16
CA ILE A 69 1.08 -12.93 3.86
C ILE A 69 -0.27 -12.24 4.05
N HIS A 70 -0.41 -11.52 5.15
CA HIS A 70 -1.65 -10.82 5.49
C HIS A 70 -1.61 -9.40 4.95
N ALA A 71 -2.08 -9.23 3.70
CA ALA A 71 -2.15 -7.94 3.01
C ALA A 71 -3.59 -7.43 2.84
N ALA A 72 -4.60 -8.14 3.36
CA ALA A 72 -5.96 -7.62 3.41
C ALA A 72 -6.01 -6.39 4.33
N GLY A 73 -6.63 -5.33 3.83
CA GLY A 73 -6.81 -4.10 4.58
C GLY A 73 -7.84 -3.20 3.91
N TYR A 74 -8.65 -2.55 4.71
CA TYR A 74 -9.54 -1.51 4.23
C TYR A 74 -8.81 -0.17 4.29
N PHE A 75 -8.40 0.31 3.11
CA PHE A 75 -7.75 1.62 2.95
C PHE A 75 -8.65 2.56 2.16
N ARG A 76 -9.12 3.60 2.81
CA ARG A 76 -9.80 4.77 2.23
C ARG A 76 -9.44 6.00 3.06
N PHE A 77 -9.55 7.18 2.47
CA PHE A 77 -9.43 8.44 3.22
C PHE A 77 -10.74 8.85 3.87
N TRP A 78 -11.84 8.21 3.49
CA TRP A 78 -13.18 8.37 4.07
C TRP A 78 -13.95 7.06 3.93
N GLY A 79 -14.74 6.72 4.93
CA GLY A 79 -15.56 5.51 4.94
C GLY A 79 -16.09 5.15 6.33
N PRO A 80 -17.00 4.17 6.43
CA PRO A 80 -17.58 3.74 7.69
C PRO A 80 -16.52 3.16 8.64
N ARG A 81 -16.55 3.60 9.89
CA ARG A 81 -15.61 3.17 10.93
C ARG A 81 -15.60 1.65 11.11
N GLU A 82 -16.77 1.03 11.05
CA GLU A 82 -16.98 -0.40 11.24
C GLU A 82 -16.17 -1.23 10.21
N ARG A 83 -16.05 -0.72 8.99
CA ARG A 83 -15.24 -1.39 7.95
C ARG A 83 -13.74 -1.36 8.24
N TYR A 84 -13.23 -0.25 8.78
CA TYR A 84 -11.83 -0.19 9.19
C TYR A 84 -11.55 -1.19 10.31
N TRP A 85 -12.40 -1.21 11.35
CA TRP A 85 -12.24 -2.11 12.47
C TRP A 85 -12.46 -3.58 12.10
N GLY A 86 -13.54 -3.89 11.38
CA GLY A 86 -13.86 -5.25 10.96
C GLY A 86 -12.74 -5.89 10.12
N VAL A 87 -12.19 -5.15 9.14
CA VAL A 87 -11.16 -5.70 8.24
C VAL A 87 -9.76 -5.62 8.87
N ASN A 88 -9.36 -4.44 9.37
CA ASN A 88 -7.97 -4.20 9.78
C ASN A 88 -7.66 -4.73 11.18
N VAL A 89 -8.67 -4.83 12.07
CA VAL A 89 -8.47 -5.30 13.45
C VAL A 89 -8.98 -6.72 13.62
N GLU A 90 -10.30 -6.94 13.47
CA GLU A 90 -10.87 -8.28 13.67
C GLU A 90 -10.38 -9.27 12.61
N GLY A 91 -10.28 -8.84 11.34
CA GLY A 91 -9.69 -9.66 10.30
C GLY A 91 -8.24 -10.07 10.59
N THR A 92 -7.42 -9.15 11.15
CA THR A 92 -6.05 -9.47 11.59
C THR A 92 -6.06 -10.44 12.77
N ARG A 93 -6.97 -10.26 13.72
CA ARG A 93 -7.12 -11.17 14.88
C ARG A 93 -7.46 -12.60 14.44
N HIS A 94 -8.43 -12.76 13.54
CA HIS A 94 -8.80 -14.06 12.99
C HIS A 94 -7.63 -14.72 12.25
N MET A 95 -6.89 -13.95 11.44
CA MET A 95 -5.72 -14.47 10.71
C MET A 95 -4.61 -14.92 11.64
N VAL A 96 -4.31 -14.15 12.69
CA VAL A 96 -3.31 -14.50 13.70
C VAL A 96 -3.70 -15.78 14.45
N GLN A 97 -4.94 -15.87 14.92
CA GLN A 97 -5.45 -17.06 15.62
C GLN A 97 -5.39 -18.32 14.74
N ALA A 98 -5.82 -18.20 13.49
CA ALA A 98 -5.78 -19.33 12.55
C ALA A 98 -4.33 -19.73 12.21
N ALA A 99 -3.43 -18.77 12.03
CA ALA A 99 -2.03 -19.02 11.74
C ALA A 99 -1.32 -19.70 12.92
N GLN A 100 -1.60 -19.31 14.17
CA GLN A 100 -1.09 -19.97 15.38
C GLN A 100 -1.61 -21.40 15.48
N ALA A 101 -2.91 -21.61 15.31
CA ALA A 101 -3.55 -22.92 15.38
C ALA A 101 -3.02 -23.88 14.31
N ALA A 102 -2.71 -23.40 13.12
CA ALA A 102 -2.16 -24.17 12.01
C ALA A 102 -0.63 -24.36 12.12
N GLY A 103 0.04 -23.71 13.06
CA GLY A 103 1.49 -23.82 13.24
C GLY A 103 2.29 -23.34 12.04
N VAL A 104 1.87 -22.22 11.38
CA VAL A 104 2.59 -21.69 10.23
C VAL A 104 4.03 -21.31 10.59
N ARG A 105 4.94 -21.53 9.67
CA ARG A 105 6.38 -21.27 9.87
C ARG A 105 6.74 -19.79 9.71
N ARG A 106 5.84 -19.00 9.07
CA ARG A 106 6.08 -17.58 8.82
C ARG A 106 4.75 -16.84 8.65
N PHE A 107 4.66 -15.67 9.29
CA PHE A 107 3.55 -14.75 9.12
C PHE A 107 4.09 -13.35 8.78
N VAL A 108 3.73 -12.81 7.62
CA VAL A 108 4.11 -11.45 7.20
C VAL A 108 2.88 -10.56 7.23
N HIS A 109 2.87 -9.59 8.14
CA HIS A 109 1.79 -8.60 8.24
C HIS A 109 2.14 -7.34 7.44
N ILE A 110 1.28 -6.95 6.52
CA ILE A 110 1.45 -5.70 5.76
C ILE A 110 0.71 -4.58 6.49
N SER A 111 1.47 -3.76 7.20
CA SER A 111 1.01 -2.53 7.85
C SER A 111 1.22 -1.30 6.95
N THR A 112 1.65 -0.17 7.51
CA THR A 112 1.94 1.07 6.78
C THR A 112 2.81 1.99 7.63
N VAL A 113 3.70 2.78 7.02
CA VAL A 113 4.39 3.86 7.75
C VAL A 113 3.43 4.95 8.23
N ALA A 114 2.21 5.02 7.68
CA ALA A 114 1.21 6.02 8.05
C ALA A 114 0.74 5.91 9.51
N VAL A 115 0.99 4.79 10.22
CA VAL A 115 0.71 4.65 11.68
C VAL A 115 1.42 5.69 12.53
N ILE A 116 2.47 6.34 12.00
CA ILE A 116 3.19 7.47 12.61
C ILE A 116 2.25 8.68 12.85
N GLY A 117 1.27 8.89 11.97
CA GLY A 117 0.32 9.99 12.07
C GLY A 117 0.85 11.32 11.54
N ARG A 118 1.32 12.21 12.40
CA ARG A 118 1.87 13.51 12.00
C ARG A 118 3.36 13.60 12.33
N PRO A 119 4.25 13.40 11.35
CA PRO A 119 5.68 13.51 11.59
C PRO A 119 6.09 14.94 11.97
N ARG A 120 7.08 15.05 12.86
CA ARG A 120 7.67 16.35 13.21
C ARG A 120 8.50 16.88 12.04
N PRO A 121 8.45 18.19 11.75
CA PRO A 121 9.25 18.77 10.68
C PRO A 121 10.74 18.46 10.82
N GLY A 122 11.40 18.14 9.71
CA GLY A 122 12.85 17.91 9.67
C GLY A 122 13.35 16.60 10.27
N THR A 123 12.47 15.75 10.84
CA THR A 123 12.88 14.46 11.42
C THR A 123 12.89 13.34 10.38
N VAL A 124 13.83 12.41 10.53
CA VAL A 124 13.84 11.14 9.80
C VAL A 124 13.11 10.10 10.65
N ILE A 125 12.21 9.37 10.02
CA ILE A 125 11.32 8.40 10.64
C ILE A 125 11.89 7.00 10.40
N ASP A 126 12.40 6.38 11.45
CA ASP A 126 12.75 4.96 11.48
C ASP A 126 11.67 4.16 12.23
N GLU A 127 11.92 2.87 12.47
CA GLU A 127 10.99 1.96 13.12
C GLU A 127 10.76 2.27 14.61
N THR A 128 11.64 3.05 15.22
CA THR A 128 11.55 3.47 16.64
C THR A 128 10.73 4.74 16.84
N TYR A 129 10.41 5.44 15.74
CA TYR A 129 9.65 6.68 15.80
C TYR A 129 8.24 6.44 16.41
N PRO A 130 7.79 7.29 17.36
CA PRO A 130 6.51 7.07 18.05
C PRO A 130 5.32 7.17 17.10
N CYS A 131 4.41 6.19 17.21
CA CYS A 131 3.18 6.15 16.44
C CYS A 131 2.09 6.98 17.12
N GLN A 132 1.53 7.96 16.40
CA GLN A 132 0.48 8.87 16.85
C GLN A 132 -0.62 9.00 15.78
N PRO A 133 -1.39 7.94 15.51
CA PRO A 133 -2.38 7.90 14.44
C PRO A 133 -3.45 8.97 14.61
N VAL A 134 -3.84 9.61 13.50
CA VAL A 134 -4.79 10.74 13.50
C VAL A 134 -6.11 10.44 12.78
N ASP A 135 -6.17 9.36 12.00
CA ASP A 135 -7.39 8.91 11.32
C ASP A 135 -7.70 7.44 11.63
N GLU A 136 -8.89 6.96 11.23
CA GLU A 136 -9.34 5.59 11.52
C GLU A 136 -8.50 4.53 10.81
N TYR A 137 -8.02 4.81 9.60
CA TYR A 137 -7.12 3.88 8.91
C TYR A 137 -5.83 3.66 9.71
N GLN A 138 -5.18 4.74 10.10
CA GLN A 138 -3.93 4.69 10.86
C GLN A 138 -4.12 4.00 12.21
N ARG A 139 -5.22 4.32 12.94
CA ARG A 139 -5.55 3.69 14.23
C ARG A 139 -5.73 2.20 14.11
N THR A 140 -6.53 1.78 13.14
CA THR A 140 -6.84 0.34 12.96
C THR A 140 -5.64 -0.43 12.44
N LYS A 141 -4.75 0.16 11.61
CA LYS A 141 -3.50 -0.48 11.21
C LYS A 141 -2.54 -0.63 12.38
N LEU A 142 -2.41 0.38 13.24
CA LEU A 142 -1.59 0.29 14.46
C LEU A 142 -2.14 -0.77 15.43
N GLU A 143 -3.46 -0.88 15.57
CA GLU A 143 -4.07 -1.91 16.39
C GLU A 143 -3.81 -3.32 15.85
N GLY A 144 -3.86 -3.47 14.51
CA GLY A 144 -3.45 -4.72 13.84
C GLY A 144 -2.00 -5.09 14.13
N GLU A 145 -1.06 -4.12 14.16
CA GLU A 145 0.32 -4.36 14.56
C GLU A 145 0.43 -4.86 16.01
N ARG A 146 -0.33 -4.28 16.94
CA ARG A 146 -0.34 -4.71 18.35
C ARG A 146 -0.79 -6.16 18.49
N ILE A 147 -1.87 -6.53 17.81
CA ILE A 147 -2.35 -7.93 17.78
C ILE A 147 -1.25 -8.87 17.27
N VAL A 148 -0.54 -8.49 16.21
CA VAL A 148 0.55 -9.32 15.68
C VAL A 148 1.72 -9.40 16.66
N GLN A 149 2.11 -8.29 17.30
CA GLN A 149 3.19 -8.26 18.30
C GLN A 149 2.86 -9.11 19.54
N GLU A 150 1.61 -9.07 20.03
CA GLU A 150 1.13 -9.93 21.11
C GLU A 150 1.21 -11.41 20.71
N ALA A 151 0.84 -11.73 19.47
CA ALA A 151 0.94 -13.10 18.95
C ALA A 151 2.38 -13.59 18.81
N VAL A 152 3.33 -12.71 18.51
CA VAL A 152 4.77 -13.03 18.54
C VAL A 152 5.20 -13.46 19.94
N GLN A 153 4.75 -12.77 20.99
CA GLN A 153 5.00 -13.19 22.38
C GLN A 153 4.39 -14.56 22.68
N GLY A 154 3.27 -14.89 22.03
CA GLY A 154 2.61 -16.19 22.05
C GLY A 154 3.21 -17.24 21.10
N GLY A 155 4.37 -16.97 20.49
CA GLY A 155 5.12 -17.91 19.65
C GLY A 155 4.82 -17.87 18.15
N LEU A 156 3.95 -16.96 17.65
CA LEU A 156 3.75 -16.81 16.21
C LEU A 156 5.02 -16.25 15.55
N PRO A 157 5.61 -16.91 14.54
CA PRO A 157 6.81 -16.40 13.85
C PRO A 157 6.45 -15.29 12.87
N ALA A 158 6.00 -14.13 13.40
CA ALA A 158 5.51 -13.01 12.61
C ALA A 158 6.54 -11.89 12.43
N ILE A 159 6.37 -11.16 11.32
CA ILE A 159 7.13 -9.98 10.92
C ILE A 159 6.15 -8.92 10.45
N ILE A 160 6.43 -7.67 10.73
CA ILE A 160 5.62 -6.55 10.31
C ILE A 160 6.37 -5.73 9.27
N LEU A 161 5.78 -5.52 8.10
CA LEU A 161 6.28 -4.58 7.11
C LEU A 161 5.40 -3.31 7.14
N ARG A 162 6.04 -2.15 7.24
CA ARG A 162 5.42 -0.83 7.12
C ARG A 162 5.78 -0.23 5.76
N PRO A 163 5.07 -0.53 4.68
CA PRO A 163 5.35 0.09 3.40
C PRO A 163 4.99 1.56 3.39
N GLY A 164 5.70 2.31 2.52
CA GLY A 164 5.36 3.65 2.12
C GLY A 164 4.09 3.72 1.27
N ALA A 165 3.87 4.87 0.64
CA ALA A 165 2.80 5.04 -0.32
C ALA A 165 3.16 4.31 -1.63
N PHE A 166 2.60 3.11 -1.84
CA PHE A 166 2.96 2.33 -3.02
C PHE A 166 2.35 2.87 -4.29
N TYR A 167 3.15 2.82 -5.36
CA TYR A 167 2.77 3.17 -6.71
C TYR A 167 3.21 2.07 -7.68
N GLY A 168 2.62 2.05 -8.87
CA GLY A 168 2.97 1.06 -9.87
C GLY A 168 1.75 0.54 -10.63
N PRO A 169 1.94 -0.51 -11.45
CA PRO A 169 0.86 -1.20 -12.16
C PRO A 169 -0.28 -1.62 -11.21
N TRP A 170 -1.54 -1.53 -11.67
CA TRP A 170 -2.78 -1.75 -10.91
C TRP A 170 -3.12 -0.68 -9.87
N GLY A 171 -2.28 0.31 -9.63
CA GLY A 171 -2.56 1.40 -8.70
C GLY A 171 -3.52 2.44 -9.32
N ARG A 172 -4.63 2.76 -8.62
CA ARG A 172 -5.68 3.70 -9.06
C ARG A 172 -6.14 4.66 -7.95
N TYR A 173 -5.51 4.62 -6.78
CA TYR A 173 -5.92 5.36 -5.61
C TYR A 173 -4.73 6.05 -4.94
N ALA A 174 -4.98 7.01 -4.04
CA ALA A 174 -3.96 7.70 -3.25
C ALA A 174 -2.82 8.28 -4.12
N PHE A 175 -1.60 7.79 -3.93
CA PHE A 175 -0.41 8.25 -4.63
C PHE A 175 -0.56 8.20 -6.16
N ASN A 176 -1.07 7.09 -6.68
CA ASN A 176 -1.24 6.90 -8.12
C ASN A 176 -2.22 7.91 -8.71
N ARG A 177 -3.35 8.13 -8.04
CA ARG A 177 -4.33 9.13 -8.47
C ARG A 177 -3.76 10.53 -8.43
N LEU A 178 -3.14 10.93 -7.31
CA LEU A 178 -2.65 12.29 -7.10
C LEU A 178 -1.52 12.67 -8.06
N PHE A 179 -0.49 11.80 -8.18
CA PHE A 179 0.72 12.13 -8.91
C PHE A 179 0.72 11.70 -10.38
N PHE A 180 -0.12 10.75 -10.77
CA PHE A 180 -0.20 10.29 -12.15
C PHE A 180 -1.53 10.68 -12.81
N GLU A 181 -2.66 10.13 -12.34
CA GLU A 181 -3.92 10.30 -13.05
C GLU A 181 -4.41 11.75 -13.07
N ASP A 182 -4.52 12.39 -11.91
CA ASP A 182 -5.01 13.76 -11.79
C ASP A 182 -4.11 14.74 -12.55
N PHE A 183 -2.80 14.62 -12.34
CA PHE A 183 -1.81 15.48 -12.98
C PHE A 183 -1.83 15.34 -14.51
N LEU A 184 -1.85 14.12 -15.03
CA LEU A 184 -1.83 13.87 -16.47
C LEU A 184 -3.17 14.14 -17.15
N ARG A 185 -4.28 14.15 -16.40
CA ARG A 185 -5.59 14.62 -16.86
C ARG A 185 -5.76 16.14 -16.81
N GLY A 186 -4.74 16.88 -16.38
CA GLY A 186 -4.72 18.32 -16.35
C GLY A 186 -5.05 18.96 -15.01
N LEU A 187 -5.34 18.20 -13.96
CA LEU A 187 -5.55 18.73 -12.61
C LEU A 187 -4.19 18.98 -11.93
N ARG A 188 -3.54 20.06 -12.30
CA ARG A 188 -2.15 20.40 -11.98
C ARG A 188 -2.04 21.29 -10.77
N LEU A 189 -2.58 20.85 -9.64
CA LEU A 189 -2.56 21.60 -8.39
C LEU A 189 -1.44 21.13 -7.48
N GLN A 190 -0.81 22.05 -6.77
CA GLN A 190 0.12 21.75 -5.68
C GLN A 190 -0.07 22.71 -4.51
N VAL A 191 0.39 22.32 -3.34
CA VAL A 191 0.39 23.15 -2.14
C VAL A 191 1.82 23.35 -1.64
N HIS A 192 2.06 24.44 -0.90
CA HIS A 192 3.38 24.77 -0.36
C HIS A 192 4.51 24.77 -1.40
N GLY A 193 4.20 25.11 -2.67
CA GLY A 193 5.18 25.04 -3.77
C GLY A 193 5.71 23.64 -4.05
N GLY A 194 5.00 22.58 -3.63
CA GLY A 194 5.45 21.20 -3.79
C GLY A 194 6.65 20.80 -2.93
N ARG A 195 7.02 21.61 -1.91
CA ARG A 195 8.23 21.40 -1.10
C ARG A 195 8.10 20.32 -0.01
N ARG A 196 6.88 19.84 0.26
CA ARG A 196 6.65 18.76 1.22
C ARG A 196 7.15 17.43 0.67
N TYR A 197 7.67 16.59 1.58
CA TYR A 197 8.18 15.27 1.25
C TYR A 197 7.08 14.21 1.37
N THR A 198 7.09 13.26 0.46
CA THR A 198 6.31 12.03 0.53
C THR A 198 7.23 10.80 0.45
N PHE A 199 6.68 9.63 0.63
CA PHE A 199 7.39 8.39 0.92
C PHE A 199 6.97 7.25 -0.04
N PRO A 200 7.30 7.38 -1.35
CA PRO A 200 6.90 6.39 -2.34
C PRO A 200 7.57 5.04 -2.10
N VAL A 201 6.93 3.97 -2.55
CA VAL A 201 7.55 2.66 -2.77
C VAL A 201 6.96 2.04 -4.03
N PHE A 202 7.82 1.56 -4.92
CA PHE A 202 7.36 0.87 -6.13
C PHE A 202 6.83 -0.51 -5.77
N VAL A 203 5.61 -0.86 -6.21
CA VAL A 203 4.95 -2.09 -5.77
C VAL A 203 5.71 -3.38 -6.12
N PRO A 204 6.41 -3.51 -7.27
CA PRO A 204 7.27 -4.67 -7.51
C PRO A 204 8.44 -4.79 -6.52
N ASP A 205 8.99 -3.67 -6.04
CA ASP A 205 10.04 -3.68 -5.01
C ASP A 205 9.48 -4.20 -3.69
N LEU A 206 8.26 -3.79 -3.34
CA LEU A 206 7.57 -4.28 -2.16
C LEU A 206 7.33 -5.78 -2.26
N CYS A 207 6.98 -6.32 -3.44
CA CYS A 207 6.85 -7.77 -3.64
C CYS A 207 8.17 -8.51 -3.34
N ARG A 208 9.32 -7.96 -3.80
CA ARG A 208 10.65 -8.54 -3.50
C ARG A 208 10.96 -8.52 -2.00
N VAL A 209 10.64 -7.44 -1.31
CA VAL A 209 10.82 -7.34 0.14
C VAL A 209 9.92 -8.30 0.90
N ILE A 210 8.67 -8.49 0.48
CA ILE A 210 7.75 -9.46 1.10
C ILE A 210 8.31 -10.88 0.95
N GLU A 211 8.80 -11.25 -0.22
CA GLU A 211 9.48 -12.54 -0.42
C GLU A 211 10.71 -12.68 0.47
N ALA A 212 11.57 -11.66 0.52
CA ALA A 212 12.73 -11.65 1.39
C ALA A 212 12.35 -11.81 2.88
N ALA A 213 11.25 -11.19 3.32
CA ALA A 213 10.74 -11.30 4.68
C ALA A 213 10.31 -12.73 5.04
N LEU A 214 9.81 -13.52 4.06
CA LEU A 214 9.50 -14.94 4.29
C LEU A 214 10.72 -15.76 4.72
N HIS A 215 11.93 -15.38 4.28
CA HIS A 215 13.15 -16.16 4.50
C HIS A 215 14.14 -15.51 5.48
N ARG A 216 14.31 -14.19 5.41
CA ARG A 216 15.38 -13.46 6.11
C ARG A 216 14.88 -12.58 7.25
N GLY A 217 13.60 -12.21 7.26
CA GLY A 217 13.07 -11.31 8.27
C GLY A 217 13.18 -11.91 9.68
N ARG A 218 13.60 -11.11 10.65
CA ARG A 218 13.68 -11.54 12.05
C ARG A 218 12.30 -11.50 12.69
N VAL A 219 11.93 -12.57 13.40
CA VAL A 219 10.66 -12.68 14.10
C VAL A 219 10.52 -11.55 15.13
N GLY A 220 9.34 -10.95 15.17
CA GLY A 220 9.01 -9.83 16.06
C GLY A 220 9.42 -8.45 15.56
N GLU A 221 10.19 -8.38 14.46
CA GLU A 221 10.71 -7.12 13.96
C GLU A 221 9.73 -6.41 13.03
N ILE A 222 9.83 -5.08 13.05
CA ILE A 222 9.15 -4.16 12.15
C ILE A 222 10.16 -3.62 11.16
N TYR A 223 9.76 -3.45 9.90
CA TYR A 223 10.59 -2.90 8.83
C TYR A 223 9.83 -1.83 8.06
N ASN A 224 10.36 -0.62 8.02
CA ASN A 224 9.90 0.41 7.09
C ASN A 224 10.39 0.08 5.68
N VAL A 225 9.49 0.15 4.71
CA VAL A 225 9.80 -0.15 3.30
C VAL A 225 9.34 1.01 2.42
N ALA A 226 10.22 1.95 2.18
CA ALA A 226 9.99 3.10 1.31
C ALA A 226 11.27 3.43 0.53
N ASP A 227 11.14 3.91 -0.69
CA ASP A 227 12.24 4.52 -1.43
C ASP A 227 12.65 5.86 -0.77
N ARG A 228 13.67 6.49 -1.30
CA ARG A 228 14.06 7.84 -0.89
C ARG A 228 12.85 8.78 -0.87
N SER A 229 12.61 9.42 0.25
CA SER A 229 11.55 10.42 0.36
C SER A 229 11.80 11.57 -0.62
N ARG A 230 10.78 11.96 -1.37
CA ARG A 230 10.88 12.95 -2.45
C ARG A 230 9.94 14.11 -2.22
N GLN A 231 10.35 15.30 -2.66
CA GLN A 231 9.43 16.43 -2.70
C GLN A 231 8.34 16.20 -3.76
N HIS A 232 7.13 16.68 -3.50
CA HIS A 232 6.02 16.57 -4.44
C HIS A 232 6.38 17.21 -5.79
N ALA A 233 7.09 18.35 -5.78
CA ALA A 233 7.54 19.00 -6.99
C ALA A 233 8.47 18.10 -7.84
N GLU A 234 9.43 17.43 -7.20
CA GLU A 234 10.34 16.48 -7.86
C GLU A 234 9.57 15.34 -8.54
N ILE A 235 8.56 14.79 -7.85
CA ILE A 235 7.72 13.72 -8.41
C ILE A 235 6.99 14.19 -9.67
N TYR A 236 6.32 15.34 -9.60
CA TYR A 236 5.62 15.90 -10.77
C TYR A 236 6.55 16.19 -11.94
N GLU A 237 7.78 16.64 -11.69
CA GLU A 237 8.78 16.89 -12.75
C GLU A 237 9.21 15.59 -13.42
N ILE A 238 9.46 14.53 -12.65
CA ILE A 238 9.81 13.23 -13.20
C ILE A 238 8.62 12.65 -14.00
N VAL A 239 7.41 12.67 -13.43
CA VAL A 239 6.21 12.17 -14.13
C VAL A 239 5.95 12.94 -15.42
N ALA A 240 6.07 14.28 -15.40
CA ALA A 240 5.90 15.11 -16.58
C ALA A 240 6.92 14.80 -17.67
N ARG A 241 8.20 14.63 -17.29
CA ARG A 241 9.29 14.30 -18.20
C ARG A 241 9.08 12.94 -18.86
N VAL A 242 8.75 11.90 -18.08
CA VAL A 242 8.52 10.55 -18.60
C VAL A 242 7.28 10.49 -19.49
N ALA A 243 6.22 11.25 -19.13
CA ALA A 243 4.99 11.32 -19.91
C ALA A 243 5.10 12.26 -21.15
N GLY A 244 6.21 13.01 -21.30
CA GLY A 244 6.37 13.98 -22.39
C GLY A 244 5.41 15.17 -22.34
N VAL A 245 4.99 15.60 -21.13
CA VAL A 245 4.05 16.71 -20.93
C VAL A 245 4.70 17.86 -20.16
N PRO A 246 4.20 19.10 -20.30
CA PRO A 246 4.71 20.22 -19.52
C PRO A 246 4.54 20.02 -18.01
N ALA A 247 5.53 20.45 -17.23
CA ALA A 247 5.58 20.25 -15.78
C ALA A 247 4.95 21.39 -14.96
N TRP A 248 4.29 22.38 -15.61
CA TRP A 248 3.69 23.51 -14.89
C TRP A 248 2.59 23.10 -13.92
N ARG A 249 2.49 23.81 -12.81
CA ARG A 249 1.51 23.57 -11.74
C ARG A 249 1.03 24.90 -11.17
N ILE A 250 -0.19 24.89 -10.67
CA ILE A 250 -0.79 26.03 -9.96
C ILE A 250 -0.59 25.81 -8.47
N ASN A 251 0.10 26.72 -7.81
CA ASN A 251 0.26 26.66 -6.37
C ASN A 251 -0.99 27.22 -5.67
N VAL A 252 -1.71 26.37 -4.95
CA VAL A 252 -2.93 26.74 -4.23
C VAL A 252 -2.58 26.94 -2.76
N PRO A 253 -3.06 28.05 -2.12
CA PRO A 253 -2.91 28.23 -0.69
C PRO A 253 -3.55 27.06 0.10
N ALA A 254 -2.91 26.67 1.22
CA ALA A 254 -3.37 25.52 2.00
C ALA A 254 -4.77 25.74 2.60
N PHE A 255 -5.06 26.94 3.09
CA PHE A 255 -6.33 27.22 3.76
C PHE A 255 -7.57 27.00 2.89
N PRO A 256 -7.68 27.57 1.67
CA PRO A 256 -8.82 27.29 0.79
C PRO A 256 -8.97 25.77 0.46
N MET A 257 -7.87 25.06 0.24
CA MET A 257 -7.93 23.62 -0.01
C MET A 257 -8.46 22.84 1.18
N LEU A 258 -8.00 23.16 2.38
CA LEU A 258 -8.48 22.51 3.61
C LEU A 258 -9.94 22.81 3.87
N ALA A 259 -10.38 24.08 3.67
CA ALA A 259 -11.78 24.48 3.81
C ALA A 259 -12.67 23.70 2.82
N LEU A 260 -12.26 23.61 1.55
CA LEU A 260 -13.00 22.85 0.54
C LEU A 260 -13.05 21.35 0.88
N ALA A 261 -11.93 20.77 1.29
CA ALA A 261 -11.88 19.37 1.71
C ALA A 261 -12.77 19.09 2.94
N TRP A 262 -12.85 20.03 3.87
CA TRP A 262 -13.76 19.95 5.01
C TRP A 262 -15.23 19.98 4.57
N VAL A 263 -15.63 20.91 3.69
CA VAL A 263 -16.99 20.97 3.15
C VAL A 263 -17.34 19.69 2.42
N TRP A 264 -16.47 19.21 1.54
CA TRP A 264 -16.70 17.94 0.82
C TRP A 264 -16.81 16.73 1.76
N THR A 265 -16.02 16.70 2.81
CA THR A 265 -16.12 15.62 3.82
C THR A 265 -17.47 15.67 4.54
N LYS A 266 -17.97 16.87 4.87
CA LYS A 266 -19.31 17.03 5.47
C LYS A 266 -20.43 16.63 4.53
N LEU A 267 -20.32 16.95 3.26
CA LEU A 267 -21.27 16.49 2.24
C LEU A 267 -21.22 14.97 2.07
N ALA A 268 -20.04 14.38 2.13
CA ALA A 268 -19.87 12.93 2.09
C ALA A 268 -20.54 12.22 3.29
N ASP A 269 -20.46 12.82 4.49
CA ASP A 269 -21.15 12.31 5.69
C ASP A 269 -22.68 12.25 5.48
N LEU A 270 -23.24 13.13 4.63
CA LEU A 270 -24.67 13.16 4.30
C LEU A 270 -25.03 12.25 3.10
N THR A 271 -24.16 12.15 2.11
CA THR A 271 -24.46 11.46 0.84
C THR A 271 -24.00 10.01 0.82
N GLY A 272 -23.13 9.60 1.75
CA GLY A 272 -22.50 8.27 1.76
C GLY A 272 -21.48 8.05 0.66
N GLN A 273 -21.08 9.10 -0.08
CA GLN A 273 -20.10 9.00 -1.17
C GLN A 273 -18.75 9.56 -0.76
N GLU A 274 -17.66 8.83 -1.04
CA GLU A 274 -16.31 9.29 -0.75
C GLU A 274 -16.01 10.59 -1.53
N PRO A 275 -15.55 11.66 -0.84
CA PRO A 275 -15.25 12.94 -1.49
C PRO A 275 -14.00 12.82 -2.35
N TYR A 276 -13.88 13.65 -3.38
CA TYR A 276 -12.74 13.63 -4.29
C TYR A 276 -11.40 13.88 -3.55
N TYR A 277 -11.38 14.89 -2.68
CA TYR A 277 -10.27 15.18 -1.75
C TYR A 277 -10.78 15.17 -0.31
N PRO A 278 -10.74 14.00 0.38
CA PRO A 278 -11.15 13.91 1.78
C PRO A 278 -10.18 14.68 2.69
N LEU A 279 -10.69 15.20 3.79
CA LEU A 279 -9.88 15.95 4.75
C LEU A 279 -8.72 15.10 5.32
N ALA A 280 -8.90 13.80 5.49
CA ALA A 280 -7.85 12.88 5.96
C ALA A 280 -6.63 12.86 5.03
N LEU A 281 -6.78 13.13 3.72
CA LEU A 281 -5.66 13.23 2.79
C LEU A 281 -4.66 14.33 3.20
N ALA A 282 -5.11 15.34 3.94
CA ALA A 282 -4.26 16.43 4.40
C ALA A 282 -3.06 15.94 5.25
N SER A 283 -3.22 14.88 6.04
CA SER A 283 -2.14 14.29 6.84
C SER A 283 -1.00 13.71 6.00
N TYR A 284 -1.26 13.40 4.73
CA TYR A 284 -0.28 12.85 3.79
C TYR A 284 0.35 13.94 2.88
N VAL A 285 -0.36 15.03 2.63
CA VAL A 285 0.06 16.07 1.68
C VAL A 285 0.74 17.25 2.38
N PHE A 286 0.36 17.58 3.61
CA PHE A 286 0.82 18.81 4.29
C PHE A 286 1.99 18.58 5.26
N TYR A 287 2.44 17.35 5.47
CA TYR A 287 3.56 17.02 6.36
C TYR A 287 4.79 16.51 5.60
N ASP A 288 5.94 16.53 6.26
CA ASP A 288 7.21 16.04 5.72
C ASP A 288 7.43 14.59 6.14
N TRP A 289 7.21 13.69 5.22
CA TRP A 289 7.41 12.25 5.42
C TRP A 289 8.80 11.84 4.95
N ARG A 290 9.77 11.85 5.84
CA ARG A 290 11.15 11.43 5.56
C ARG A 290 11.39 10.07 6.21
N ILE A 291 11.24 9.02 5.44
CA ILE A 291 11.30 7.65 5.92
C ILE A 291 12.70 7.08 5.73
N SER A 292 13.23 6.44 6.78
CA SER A 292 14.40 5.58 6.71
C SER A 292 13.97 4.14 6.50
N SER A 293 14.57 3.47 5.52
CA SER A 293 14.42 2.03 5.27
C SER A 293 15.76 1.30 5.40
N GLU A 294 16.69 1.86 6.15
CA GLU A 294 18.04 1.30 6.33
C GLU A 294 18.03 -0.09 6.93
N LYS A 295 17.09 -0.36 7.83
CA LYS A 295 16.91 -1.69 8.42
C LYS A 295 16.47 -2.71 7.37
N ALA A 296 15.49 -2.36 6.52
CA ALA A 296 15.05 -3.22 5.42
C ALA A 296 16.16 -3.44 4.39
N ARG A 297 16.98 -2.41 4.10
CA ARG A 297 18.15 -2.56 3.21
C ARG A 297 19.14 -3.57 3.76
N ARG A 298 19.54 -3.40 5.01
CA ARG A 298 20.55 -4.26 5.65
C ARG A 298 20.07 -5.70 5.85
N GLU A 299 18.83 -5.91 6.28
CA GLU A 299 18.36 -7.20 6.76
C GLU A 299 17.53 -7.97 5.72
N LEU A 300 16.79 -7.25 4.86
CA LEU A 300 15.97 -7.86 3.81
C LEU A 300 16.54 -7.67 2.40
N GLY A 301 17.62 -6.91 2.25
CA GLY A 301 18.21 -6.61 0.94
C GLY A 301 17.31 -5.70 0.09
N PHE A 302 16.62 -4.74 0.70
CA PHE A 302 15.77 -3.82 -0.02
C PHE A 302 16.59 -2.87 -0.88
N GLU A 303 16.46 -3.01 -2.19
CA GLU A 303 17.05 -2.13 -3.20
C GLU A 303 15.92 -1.54 -4.05
N PRO A 304 15.62 -0.26 -3.90
CA PRO A 304 14.54 0.36 -4.67
C PRO A 304 14.95 0.52 -6.13
N THR A 305 14.03 0.21 -7.02
CA THR A 305 14.10 0.56 -8.43
C THR A 305 14.25 2.07 -8.58
N PRO A 306 15.11 2.59 -9.49
CA PRO A 306 15.18 4.02 -9.75
C PRO A 306 13.78 4.60 -10.01
N PHE A 307 13.44 5.69 -9.32
CA PHE A 307 12.06 6.22 -9.31
C PHE A 307 11.53 6.51 -10.72
N GLU A 308 12.37 7.06 -11.61
CA GLU A 308 12.00 7.34 -12.99
C GLU A 308 11.64 6.07 -13.77
N GLU A 309 12.32 4.97 -13.50
CA GLU A 309 12.02 3.66 -14.08
C GLU A 309 10.67 3.12 -13.57
N GLY A 310 10.41 3.22 -12.27
CA GLY A 310 9.10 2.85 -11.69
C GLY A 310 7.96 3.71 -12.25
N VAL A 311 8.20 5.01 -12.47
CA VAL A 311 7.26 5.92 -13.15
C VAL A 311 6.99 5.44 -14.57
N ARG A 312 8.04 5.09 -15.34
CA ARG A 312 7.92 4.62 -16.73
C ARG A 312 7.05 3.37 -16.80
N GLN A 313 7.34 2.35 -15.99
CA GLN A 313 6.54 1.11 -15.96
C GLN A 313 5.09 1.34 -15.52
N THR A 314 4.86 2.27 -14.59
CA THR A 314 3.50 2.66 -14.18
C THR A 314 2.72 3.29 -15.32
N LEU A 315 3.34 4.21 -16.07
CA LEU A 315 2.71 4.89 -17.20
C LEU A 315 2.47 3.94 -18.38
N GLU A 316 3.42 3.06 -18.68
CA GLU A 316 3.26 2.02 -19.70
C GLU A 316 2.04 1.14 -19.41
N TRP A 317 1.87 0.73 -18.14
CA TRP A 317 0.68 0.00 -17.72
C TRP A 317 -0.61 0.83 -17.90
N TYR A 318 -0.61 2.12 -17.53
CA TYR A 318 -1.78 2.98 -17.71
C TYR A 318 -2.16 3.15 -19.19
N TRP A 319 -1.17 3.28 -20.06
CA TRP A 319 -1.39 3.37 -21.51
C TRP A 319 -1.91 2.06 -22.08
N ALA A 320 -1.33 0.94 -21.68
CA ALA A 320 -1.77 -0.39 -22.11
C ALA A 320 -3.22 -0.69 -21.69
N GLN A 321 -3.64 -0.20 -20.53
CA GLN A 321 -5.02 -0.35 -20.03
C GLN A 321 -5.99 0.73 -20.55
N GLY A 322 -5.53 1.68 -21.37
CA GLY A 322 -6.37 2.78 -21.87
C GLY A 322 -6.84 3.74 -20.78
N ILE A 323 -6.20 3.75 -19.61
CA ILE A 323 -6.56 4.61 -18.46
C ILE A 323 -6.19 6.06 -18.72
N LEU A 324 -5.04 6.26 -19.34
CA LEU A 324 -4.54 7.55 -19.81
C LEU A 324 -4.24 7.47 -21.31
N PRO A 325 -4.40 8.59 -22.05
CA PRO A 325 -4.02 8.61 -23.44
C PRO A 325 -2.50 8.39 -23.59
N SER A 326 -2.13 7.50 -24.50
CA SER A 326 -0.70 7.29 -24.83
C SER A 326 -0.11 8.60 -25.41
N PRO A 327 1.20 8.86 -25.12
CA PRO A 327 1.85 10.03 -25.69
C PRO A 327 1.78 9.99 -27.22
N ARG A 328 1.55 11.13 -27.85
CA ARG A 328 1.49 11.25 -29.33
C ARG A 328 2.82 10.99 -30.03
N TRP A 329 3.90 10.77 -29.29
CA TRP A 329 5.23 10.39 -29.79
C TRP A 329 5.32 8.87 -29.77
N GLY A 330 5.35 8.30 -30.96
CA GLY A 330 5.34 6.86 -31.15
C GLY A 330 6.33 6.13 -30.23
N VAL A 331 5.81 5.15 -29.52
CA VAL A 331 6.63 4.07 -28.98
C VAL A 331 7.33 3.45 -30.19
N ALA A 332 8.62 3.70 -30.35
CA ALA A 332 9.44 2.93 -31.26
C ALA A 332 9.29 1.46 -30.82
N ARG A 333 8.43 0.71 -31.51
CA ARG A 333 8.39 -0.74 -31.38
C ARG A 333 9.77 -1.22 -31.75
N GLY A 334 10.60 -1.52 -30.75
CA GLY A 334 11.82 -2.26 -30.95
C GLY A 334 11.46 -3.57 -31.66
N ARG A 335 12.01 -3.72 -32.86
CA ARG A 335 11.98 -4.96 -33.64
C ARG A 335 12.84 -6.02 -32.97
#